data_7260c666721e9eae8c85607476ea8f31
#
_entry.id   7260c666721e9eae8c85607476ea8f31
#
_cell.length_a   1.000
_cell.length_b   1.000
_cell.length_c   1.000
_cell.angle_alpha   90.00
_cell.angle_beta   90.00
_cell.angle_gamma   90.00
#
_symmetry.space_group_name_H-M   'P 1'
#
loop_
_entity.id
_entity.type
_entity.pdbx_description
1 polymer ?
#
loop_
_entity_poly.entity_id
_entity_poly.type
_entity_poly.pdbx_seq_one_letter_code
_entity_poly.pdbx_strand_id
1 'polypeptide(L)'
;MDIPVCLYVGDNLGRYGFGDGHPFGPQRQDAFWSEAQRQGLHLRASVQEPVQANRETIELFHKPAYVEQVKRQSVTGKGYLDYGDTPAFVGVYEAASYVVGSTLAAVDGIMQGRFRRGLIPIAGLHHARPERAGGFCVFNDPGVAIMVLRQKYGLKRIAYVDIDAHHGDGVFYPFEADPDLIFADLHEDGQFLYPGTGHAHETGKDAAAGTKVNIPLPPFANDTHFFQEWPKVEALMRETRPEFIILQCGADSIDGDPITHMRYSLAPHAHATASLCQLAEELGHGRVVAVGGGGYNLRNIGQGWSAVLQAMLETPVSSP
;
A
#
# COMPACT_ATOMS: atom_id res chain seq x y z
N MET A 1 -8.79 -25.48 -10.05
CA MET A 1 -8.93 -25.07 -8.62
C MET A 1 -8.65 -23.58 -8.60
N ASP A 2 -9.61 -22.80 -8.11
CA ASP A 2 -9.39 -21.36 -7.97
C ASP A 2 -8.26 -21.12 -6.98
N ILE A 3 -7.24 -20.38 -7.40
CA ILE A 3 -6.10 -20.05 -6.55
C ILE A 3 -6.58 -18.94 -5.61
N PRO A 4 -6.59 -19.16 -4.29
CA PRO A 4 -7.25 -18.26 -3.36
C PRO A 4 -6.53 -16.91 -3.26
N VAL A 5 -7.26 -15.92 -2.80
CA VAL A 5 -6.71 -14.65 -2.32
C VAL A 5 -6.06 -14.90 -0.97
N CYS A 6 -4.79 -14.55 -0.76
CA CYS A 6 -4.19 -14.59 0.57
C CYS A 6 -4.50 -13.30 1.35
N LEU A 7 -4.72 -13.47 2.66
CA LEU A 7 -5.02 -12.39 3.60
C LEU A 7 -4.11 -12.52 4.81
N TYR A 8 -3.21 -11.55 5.02
CA TYR A 8 -2.29 -11.54 6.16
C TYR A 8 -2.87 -10.70 7.29
N VAL A 9 -3.22 -11.34 8.40
CA VAL A 9 -3.71 -10.71 9.63
C VAL A 9 -3.19 -11.50 10.84
N GLY A 10 -2.99 -10.84 11.97
CA GLY A 10 -2.55 -11.47 13.21
C GLY A 10 -1.87 -10.50 14.16
N ASP A 11 -1.67 -10.90 15.41
CA ASP A 11 -1.22 -10.05 16.50
C ASP A 11 0.07 -9.27 16.18
N ASN A 12 1.01 -9.91 15.49
CA ASN A 12 2.29 -9.28 15.17
C ASN A 12 2.16 -8.14 14.16
N LEU A 13 1.21 -8.21 13.22
CA LEU A 13 0.85 -7.09 12.35
C LEU A 13 0.06 -6.02 13.11
N GLY A 14 -0.91 -6.43 13.93
CA GLY A 14 -1.74 -5.53 14.73
C GLY A 14 -0.94 -4.67 15.72
N ARG A 15 0.30 -5.07 16.05
CA ARG A 15 1.20 -4.26 16.90
C ARG A 15 1.75 -3.02 16.21
N TYR A 16 1.67 -2.93 14.90
CA TYR A 16 2.10 -1.73 14.20
C TYR A 16 1.09 -0.59 14.43
N GLY A 17 1.49 0.34 15.26
CA GLY A 17 0.68 1.50 15.64
C GLY A 17 1.35 2.23 16.80
N PHE A 18 1.00 3.48 16.96
CA PHE A 18 1.60 4.36 17.94
C PHE A 18 0.71 4.47 19.19
N GLY A 19 1.28 4.98 20.28
CA GLY A 19 0.63 5.04 21.57
C GLY A 19 -0.61 5.94 21.64
N ASP A 20 -1.15 6.07 22.84
CA ASP A 20 -2.39 6.82 23.14
C ASP A 20 -2.41 8.23 22.55
N GLY A 21 -3.51 8.56 21.87
CA GLY A 21 -3.71 9.86 21.24
C GLY A 21 -3.13 9.99 19.82
N HIS A 22 -2.40 9.00 19.34
CA HIS A 22 -1.92 9.00 17.94
C HIS A 22 -3.00 8.47 17.00
N PRO A 23 -3.26 9.10 15.84
CA PRO A 23 -4.31 8.65 14.91
C PRO A 23 -4.04 7.25 14.35
N PHE A 24 -2.79 6.90 14.11
CA PHE A 24 -2.39 5.57 13.64
C PHE A 24 -2.26 4.60 14.83
N GLY A 25 -3.37 4.07 15.31
CA GLY A 25 -3.42 3.16 16.44
C GLY A 25 -3.47 1.68 16.07
N PRO A 26 -3.15 0.78 17.01
CA PRO A 26 -3.13 -0.68 16.77
C PRO A 26 -4.53 -1.28 16.52
N GLN A 27 -5.61 -0.60 16.92
CA GLN A 27 -7.01 -1.05 16.72
C GLN A 27 -7.46 -1.11 15.25
N ARG A 28 -6.64 -0.61 14.33
CA ARG A 28 -6.96 -0.57 12.89
C ARG A 28 -7.15 -1.97 12.30
N GLN A 29 -6.30 -2.93 12.69
CA GLN A 29 -6.46 -4.32 12.25
C GLN A 29 -7.77 -4.94 12.77
N ASP A 30 -8.09 -4.71 14.04
CA ASP A 30 -9.30 -5.26 14.65
C ASP A 30 -10.57 -4.72 13.99
N ALA A 31 -10.56 -3.46 13.60
CA ALA A 31 -11.68 -2.84 12.87
C ALA A 31 -11.91 -3.53 11.53
N PHE A 32 -10.85 -3.78 10.75
CA PHE A 32 -10.95 -4.55 9.51
C PHE A 32 -11.36 -5.99 9.76
N TRP A 33 -10.69 -6.68 10.68
CA TRP A 33 -10.91 -8.10 10.94
C TRP A 33 -12.33 -8.40 11.38
N SER A 34 -12.88 -7.60 12.30
CA SER A 34 -14.25 -7.71 12.76
C SER A 34 -15.26 -7.55 11.63
N GLU A 35 -15.04 -6.59 10.72
CA GLU A 35 -15.93 -6.37 9.58
C GLU A 35 -15.81 -7.49 8.54
N ALA A 36 -14.60 -7.96 8.24
CA ALA A 36 -14.38 -9.09 7.34
C ALA A 36 -15.03 -10.38 7.87
N GLN A 37 -14.99 -10.59 9.19
CA GLN A 37 -15.71 -11.71 9.84
C GLN A 37 -17.22 -11.54 9.75
N ARG A 38 -17.75 -10.36 10.04
CA ARG A 38 -19.17 -10.05 9.97
C ARG A 38 -19.75 -10.32 8.57
N GLN A 39 -18.97 -10.03 7.52
CA GLN A 39 -19.34 -10.28 6.12
C GLN A 39 -19.01 -11.71 5.63
N GLY A 40 -18.36 -12.54 6.45
CA GLY A 40 -17.94 -13.90 6.06
C GLY A 40 -16.79 -13.95 5.03
N LEU A 41 -16.13 -12.83 4.74
CA LEU A 41 -15.06 -12.74 3.74
C LEU A 41 -13.84 -13.56 4.13
N HIS A 42 -13.54 -13.65 5.42
CA HIS A 42 -12.42 -14.43 5.96
C HIS A 42 -12.53 -15.94 5.66
N LEU A 43 -13.75 -16.46 5.43
CA LEU A 43 -13.99 -17.87 5.06
C LEU A 43 -13.70 -18.15 3.59
N ARG A 44 -13.64 -17.11 2.77
CA ARG A 44 -13.41 -17.17 1.32
C ARG A 44 -11.95 -16.87 0.95
N ALA A 45 -11.16 -16.28 1.85
CA ALA A 45 -9.76 -15.98 1.69
C ALA A 45 -8.88 -17.02 2.38
N SER A 46 -7.65 -17.17 1.93
CA SER A 46 -6.63 -17.96 2.61
C SER A 46 -5.93 -17.10 3.66
N VAL A 47 -6.42 -17.16 4.90
CA VAL A 47 -5.83 -16.40 6.02
C VAL A 47 -4.45 -16.96 6.34
N GLN A 48 -3.48 -16.06 6.45
CA GLN A 48 -2.07 -16.38 6.67
C GLN A 48 -1.56 -15.65 7.92
N GLU A 49 -0.64 -16.29 8.62
CA GLU A 49 0.07 -15.70 9.75
C GLU A 49 1.09 -14.66 9.31
N PRO A 50 1.28 -13.57 10.07
CA PRO A 50 2.30 -12.57 9.80
C PRO A 50 3.72 -13.14 9.75
N VAL A 51 4.53 -12.64 8.82
CA VAL A 51 5.91 -13.05 8.61
C VAL A 51 6.85 -11.87 8.90
N GLN A 52 7.94 -12.10 9.61
CA GLN A 52 8.93 -11.07 9.88
C GLN A 52 10.01 -11.03 8.78
N ALA A 53 10.29 -9.87 8.21
CA ALA A 53 11.43 -9.68 7.33
C ALA A 53 12.74 -9.63 8.12
N ASN A 54 13.81 -10.16 7.54
CA ASN A 54 15.15 -9.97 8.06
C ASN A 54 15.72 -8.60 7.66
N ARG A 55 16.81 -8.21 8.30
CA ARG A 55 17.47 -6.92 8.09
C ARG A 55 17.94 -6.74 6.64
N GLU A 56 18.56 -7.76 6.08
CA GLU A 56 19.16 -7.76 4.75
C GLU A 56 18.08 -7.47 3.69
N THR A 57 16.88 -8.01 3.88
CA THR A 57 15.76 -7.79 2.99
C THR A 57 15.22 -6.35 3.09
N ILE A 58 15.12 -5.80 4.30
CA ILE A 58 14.71 -4.40 4.52
C ILE A 58 15.74 -3.44 3.88
N GLU A 59 17.02 -3.77 3.97
CA GLU A 59 18.13 -3.00 3.41
C GLU A 59 18.22 -3.06 1.87
N LEU A 60 17.38 -3.84 1.19
CA LEU A 60 17.25 -3.73 -0.27
C LEU A 60 16.71 -2.37 -0.71
N PHE A 61 15.92 -1.72 0.11
CA PHE A 61 15.38 -0.38 -0.13
C PHE A 61 15.94 0.65 0.86
N HIS A 62 15.98 0.32 2.15
CA HIS A 62 16.42 1.23 3.20
C HIS A 62 17.93 1.22 3.41
N LYS A 63 18.49 2.40 3.69
CA LYS A 63 19.91 2.52 4.03
C LYS A 63 20.24 1.82 5.35
N PRO A 64 21.35 1.06 5.44
CA PRO A 64 21.73 0.34 6.65
C PRO A 64 21.80 1.21 7.92
N ALA A 65 22.26 2.46 7.78
CA ALA A 65 22.34 3.41 8.89
C ALA A 65 20.96 3.77 9.46
N TYR A 66 19.94 3.89 8.60
CA TYR A 66 18.58 4.14 9.03
C TYR A 66 17.96 2.90 9.72
N VAL A 67 18.13 1.72 9.14
CA VAL A 67 17.65 0.47 9.74
C VAL A 67 18.26 0.28 11.14
N GLU A 68 19.55 0.56 11.29
CA GLU A 68 20.23 0.53 12.59
C GLU A 68 19.71 1.59 13.58
N GLN A 69 19.38 2.79 13.09
CA GLN A 69 18.73 3.82 13.92
C GLN A 69 17.37 3.32 14.46
N VAL A 70 16.50 2.80 13.60
CA VAL A 70 15.19 2.25 14.01
C VAL A 70 15.37 1.15 15.05
N LYS A 71 16.32 0.24 14.85
CA LYS A 71 16.64 -0.86 15.76
C LYS A 71 17.07 -0.35 17.15
N ARG A 72 17.94 0.66 17.20
CA ARG A 72 18.36 1.26 18.48
C ARG A 72 17.20 1.96 19.20
N GLN A 73 16.39 2.73 18.48
CA GLN A 73 15.25 3.42 19.07
C GLN A 73 14.13 2.44 19.48
N SER A 74 13.99 1.30 18.82
CA SER A 74 13.09 0.20 19.18
C SER A 74 13.33 -0.34 20.60
N VAL A 75 14.57 -0.35 21.06
CA VAL A 75 14.92 -0.81 22.43
C VAL A 75 14.39 0.15 23.50
N THR A 76 14.46 1.45 23.25
CA THR A 76 14.11 2.46 24.24
C THR A 76 12.71 3.03 24.08
N GLY A 77 12.15 2.97 22.87
CA GLY A 77 10.87 3.58 22.51
C GLY A 77 10.86 5.11 22.65
N LYS A 78 12.03 5.77 22.53
CA LYS A 78 12.15 7.22 22.75
C LYS A 78 12.53 7.97 21.48
N GLY A 79 11.97 9.19 21.36
CA GLY A 79 12.25 10.10 20.26
C GLY A 79 11.40 9.82 19.04
N TYR A 80 11.78 10.45 17.92
CA TYR A 80 11.10 10.33 16.64
C TYR A 80 12.03 9.67 15.62
N LEU A 81 11.43 8.93 14.68
CA LEU A 81 12.14 8.29 13.56
C LEU A 81 12.23 9.22 12.34
N ASP A 82 11.53 10.34 12.42
CA ASP A 82 11.48 11.42 11.45
C ASP A 82 11.58 12.81 12.13
N TYR A 83 10.96 13.82 11.53
CA TYR A 83 11.02 15.21 12.05
C TYR A 83 9.94 15.55 13.09
N GLY A 84 9.09 14.59 13.53
CA GLY A 84 8.22 14.83 14.68
C GLY A 84 6.81 14.24 14.63
N ASP A 85 6.46 13.41 13.64
CA ASP A 85 5.14 12.77 13.57
C ASP A 85 5.17 11.22 13.58
N THR A 86 6.35 10.61 13.51
CA THR A 86 6.53 9.16 13.61
C THR A 86 7.34 8.81 14.88
N PRO A 87 6.70 8.72 16.06
CA PRO A 87 7.40 8.45 17.31
C PRO A 87 7.94 7.01 17.35
N ALA A 88 9.10 6.83 17.97
CA ALA A 88 9.57 5.48 18.29
C ALA A 88 8.76 4.89 19.46
N PHE A 89 8.54 3.60 19.44
CA PHE A 89 8.00 2.82 20.56
C PHE A 89 8.82 1.55 20.78
N VAL A 90 8.71 0.94 21.95
CA VAL A 90 9.42 -0.32 22.24
C VAL A 90 8.87 -1.43 21.33
N GLY A 91 9.74 -2.03 20.49
CA GLY A 91 9.36 -3.04 19.51
C GLY A 91 8.97 -2.48 18.13
N VAL A 92 9.20 -1.18 17.85
CA VAL A 92 8.87 -0.58 16.55
C VAL A 92 9.61 -1.23 15.37
N TYR A 93 10.86 -1.67 15.57
CA TYR A 93 11.62 -2.38 14.55
C TYR A 93 10.95 -3.71 14.19
N GLU A 94 10.57 -4.49 15.20
CA GLU A 94 9.92 -5.78 15.03
C GLU A 94 8.55 -5.61 14.36
N ALA A 95 7.72 -4.67 14.84
CA ALA A 95 6.41 -4.39 14.26
C ALA A 95 6.52 -3.98 12.78
N ALA A 96 7.40 -3.04 12.44
CA ALA A 96 7.63 -2.63 11.06
C ALA A 96 8.23 -3.75 10.19
N SER A 97 9.07 -4.62 10.78
CA SER A 97 9.61 -5.79 10.08
C SER A 97 8.54 -6.83 9.75
N TYR A 98 7.51 -6.99 10.60
CA TYR A 98 6.35 -7.84 10.30
C TYR A 98 5.49 -7.27 9.16
N VAL A 99 5.37 -5.95 9.07
CA VAL A 99 4.69 -5.31 7.92
C VAL A 99 5.41 -5.66 6.63
N VAL A 100 6.71 -5.38 6.53
CA VAL A 100 7.52 -5.71 5.35
C VAL A 100 7.46 -7.20 5.03
N GLY A 101 7.68 -8.06 6.03
CA GLY A 101 7.73 -9.50 5.84
C GLY A 101 6.42 -10.11 5.36
N SER A 102 5.28 -9.60 5.84
CA SER A 102 3.95 -10.08 5.42
C SER A 102 3.63 -9.65 3.98
N THR A 103 3.98 -8.42 3.60
CA THR A 103 3.87 -7.96 2.21
C THR A 103 4.72 -8.84 1.28
N LEU A 104 5.96 -9.15 1.66
CA LEU A 104 6.83 -10.01 0.88
C LEU A 104 6.36 -11.46 0.81
N ALA A 105 5.79 -12.00 1.89
CA ALA A 105 5.24 -13.35 1.90
C ALA A 105 4.03 -13.49 0.96
N ALA A 106 3.19 -12.44 0.85
CA ALA A 106 2.13 -12.38 -0.15
C ALA A 106 2.71 -12.31 -1.57
N VAL A 107 3.68 -11.45 -1.82
CA VAL A 107 4.40 -11.36 -3.11
C VAL A 107 5.01 -12.71 -3.49
N ASP A 108 5.73 -13.36 -2.57
CA ASP A 108 6.32 -14.69 -2.79
C ASP A 108 5.26 -15.74 -3.11
N GLY A 109 4.14 -15.72 -2.38
CA GLY A 109 3.02 -16.64 -2.61
C GLY A 109 2.40 -16.47 -4.00
N ILE A 110 2.25 -15.23 -4.46
CA ILE A 110 1.74 -14.88 -5.79
C ILE A 110 2.75 -15.29 -6.87
N MET A 111 4.02 -14.98 -6.72
CA MET A 111 5.06 -15.30 -7.67
C MET A 111 5.30 -16.82 -7.82
N GLN A 112 5.07 -17.59 -6.75
CA GLN A 112 5.13 -19.06 -6.75
C GLN A 112 3.84 -19.73 -7.25
N GLY A 113 2.81 -18.95 -7.60
CA GLY A 113 1.53 -19.46 -8.08
C GLY A 113 0.66 -20.12 -6.99
N ARG A 114 0.97 -19.93 -5.71
CA ARG A 114 0.13 -20.39 -4.58
C ARG A 114 -1.13 -19.55 -4.44
N PHE A 115 -1.04 -18.27 -4.79
CA PHE A 115 -2.12 -17.30 -4.78
C PHE A 115 -2.08 -16.49 -6.08
N ARG A 116 -3.20 -15.92 -6.45
CA ARG A 116 -3.29 -14.93 -7.54
C ARG A 116 -3.19 -13.51 -7.01
N ARG A 117 -3.79 -13.28 -5.84
CA ARG A 117 -3.97 -11.95 -5.24
C ARG A 117 -3.71 -12.02 -3.75
N GLY A 118 -3.41 -10.90 -3.15
CA GLY A 118 -3.20 -10.84 -1.71
C GLY A 118 -3.58 -9.49 -1.13
N LEU A 119 -4.03 -9.48 0.14
CA LEU A 119 -4.31 -8.28 0.92
C LEU A 119 -3.54 -8.32 2.24
N ILE A 120 -2.85 -7.23 2.55
CA ILE A 120 -2.20 -6.98 3.83
C ILE A 120 -2.75 -5.66 4.38
N PRO A 121 -3.76 -5.68 5.27
CA PRO A 121 -4.44 -4.47 5.73
C PRO A 121 -3.52 -3.53 6.53
N ILE A 122 -2.58 -4.08 7.31
CA ILE A 122 -1.60 -3.28 8.06
C ILE A 122 -0.27 -3.29 7.32
N ALA A 123 -0.27 -2.63 6.15
CA ALA A 123 0.87 -2.46 5.27
C ALA A 123 0.65 -1.22 4.40
N GLY A 124 1.49 -0.95 3.41
CA GLY A 124 1.35 0.21 2.53
C GLY A 124 1.97 1.48 3.11
N LEU A 125 3.11 1.34 3.77
CA LEU A 125 3.80 2.43 4.45
C LEU A 125 4.60 3.29 3.46
N HIS A 126 3.88 4.01 2.62
CA HIS A 126 4.34 4.64 1.39
C HIS A 126 5.14 5.95 1.58
N HIS A 127 5.17 6.53 2.81
CA HIS A 127 5.92 7.77 3.07
C HIS A 127 7.36 7.54 3.50
N ALA A 128 7.71 6.35 4.03
CA ALA A 128 9.08 6.09 4.46
C ALA A 128 10.03 6.13 3.27
N ARG A 129 11.12 6.88 3.44
CA ARG A 129 12.18 7.03 2.43
C ARG A 129 13.36 6.11 2.73
N PRO A 130 14.28 5.90 1.79
CA PRO A 130 15.43 5.03 2.05
C PRO A 130 16.22 5.36 3.31
N GLU A 131 16.25 6.64 3.71
CA GLU A 131 17.08 7.12 4.85
C GLU A 131 16.30 7.58 6.08
N ARG A 132 14.94 7.58 6.07
CA ARG A 132 14.15 8.06 7.19
C ARG A 132 12.70 7.57 7.16
N ALA A 133 12.04 7.59 8.31
CA ALA A 133 10.60 7.52 8.43
C ALA A 133 9.90 8.79 7.91
N GLY A 134 8.59 8.75 7.77
CA GLY A 134 7.73 9.89 7.48
C GLY A 134 6.27 9.47 7.47
N GLY A 135 5.36 10.40 7.83
CA GLY A 135 3.92 10.17 7.73
C GLY A 135 3.46 8.86 8.39
N PHE A 136 3.94 8.58 9.60
CA PHE A 136 3.66 7.35 10.36
C PHE A 136 4.24 6.06 9.76
N CYS A 137 5.02 6.16 8.68
CA CYS A 137 5.64 5.04 7.98
C CYS A 137 7.08 4.84 8.44
N VAL A 138 7.38 3.65 8.99
CA VAL A 138 8.73 3.32 9.47
C VAL A 138 9.56 2.66 8.36
N PHE A 139 9.10 1.55 7.81
CA PHE A 139 9.72 0.92 6.64
C PHE A 139 8.74 0.87 5.49
N ASN A 140 9.20 1.25 4.30
CA ASN A 140 8.41 1.27 3.07
C ASN A 140 8.30 -0.15 2.50
N ASP A 141 7.28 -0.88 2.92
CA ASP A 141 7.06 -2.24 2.44
C ASP A 141 6.78 -2.31 0.92
N PRO A 142 6.04 -1.36 0.27
CA PRO A 142 5.95 -1.32 -1.19
C PRO A 142 7.32 -1.13 -1.87
N GLY A 143 8.16 -0.24 -1.35
CA GLY A 143 9.52 -0.01 -1.87
C GLY A 143 10.38 -1.26 -1.79
N VAL A 144 10.35 -1.97 -0.64
CA VAL A 144 11.06 -3.25 -0.48
C VAL A 144 10.49 -4.32 -1.43
N ALA A 145 9.16 -4.39 -1.59
CA ALA A 145 8.52 -5.34 -2.49
C ALA A 145 8.93 -5.13 -3.96
N ILE A 146 9.03 -3.87 -4.42
CA ILE A 146 9.53 -3.53 -5.76
C ILE A 146 10.96 -4.07 -5.94
N MET A 147 11.84 -3.85 -4.96
CA MET A 147 13.22 -4.34 -5.01
C MET A 147 13.30 -5.86 -5.04
N VAL A 148 12.49 -6.56 -4.25
CA VAL A 148 12.42 -8.03 -4.24
C VAL A 148 11.88 -8.57 -5.56
N LEU A 149 10.82 -7.99 -6.12
CA LEU A 149 10.27 -8.40 -7.42
C LEU A 149 11.33 -8.32 -8.53
N ARG A 150 12.19 -7.32 -8.49
CA ARG A 150 13.30 -7.15 -9.43
C ARG A 150 14.45 -8.10 -9.19
N GLN A 151 14.98 -8.10 -7.97
CA GLN A 151 16.23 -8.83 -7.68
C GLN A 151 16.03 -10.34 -7.58
N LYS A 152 14.93 -10.79 -6.97
CA LYS A 152 14.65 -12.21 -6.77
C LYS A 152 13.91 -12.85 -7.94
N TYR A 153 12.97 -12.11 -8.55
CA TYR A 153 12.09 -12.65 -9.59
C TYR A 153 12.39 -12.16 -11.00
N GLY A 154 13.31 -11.20 -11.15
CA GLY A 154 13.75 -10.69 -12.45
C GLY A 154 12.69 -9.88 -13.20
N LEU A 155 11.61 -9.45 -12.53
CA LEU A 155 10.59 -8.62 -13.16
C LEU A 155 11.15 -7.22 -13.44
N LYS A 156 10.79 -6.67 -14.58
CA LYS A 156 11.18 -5.31 -14.97
C LYS A 156 10.08 -4.32 -14.67
N ARG A 157 8.95 -4.43 -15.36
CA ARG A 157 7.85 -3.47 -15.23
C ARG A 157 6.94 -3.83 -14.07
N ILE A 158 7.01 -3.04 -13.01
CA ILE A 158 6.17 -3.17 -11.83
C ILE A 158 5.28 -1.93 -11.77
N ALA A 159 3.98 -2.11 -11.56
CA ALA A 159 3.07 -1.00 -11.30
C ALA A 159 2.86 -0.83 -9.79
N TYR A 160 2.95 0.41 -9.35
CA TYR A 160 2.46 0.88 -8.06
C TYR A 160 1.32 1.86 -8.31
N VAL A 161 0.15 1.52 -7.80
CA VAL A 161 -1.05 2.36 -7.89
C VAL A 161 -1.47 2.73 -6.48
N ASP A 162 -1.73 4.01 -6.24
CA ASP A 162 -2.05 4.56 -4.93
C ASP A 162 -3.40 5.29 -4.98
N ILE A 163 -4.27 5.01 -4.01
CA ILE A 163 -5.56 5.69 -3.81
C ILE A 163 -5.75 6.16 -2.36
N ASP A 164 -4.68 6.18 -1.58
CA ASP A 164 -4.59 6.89 -0.30
C ASP A 164 -4.88 8.38 -0.52
N ALA A 165 -5.35 9.08 0.50
CA ALA A 165 -5.52 10.53 0.38
C ALA A 165 -4.20 11.28 0.27
N HIS A 166 -3.09 10.68 0.72
CA HIS A 166 -1.76 11.29 0.71
C HIS A 166 -0.92 10.81 -0.47
N HIS A 167 -0.18 11.70 -1.10
CA HIS A 167 0.79 11.32 -2.14
C HIS A 167 1.85 10.34 -1.62
N GLY A 168 2.05 9.22 -2.32
CA GLY A 168 3.03 8.17 -2.00
C GLY A 168 4.48 8.59 -2.24
N ASP A 169 4.91 9.67 -1.63
CA ASP A 169 6.20 10.34 -1.85
C ASP A 169 7.42 9.47 -1.55
N GLY A 170 7.29 8.54 -0.61
CA GLY A 170 8.33 7.57 -0.24
C GLY A 170 8.53 6.48 -1.30
N VAL A 171 7.56 6.27 -2.20
CA VAL A 171 7.72 5.42 -3.39
C VAL A 171 8.09 6.27 -4.59
N PHE A 172 7.39 7.39 -4.83
CA PHE A 172 7.60 8.22 -6.01
C PHE A 172 9.07 8.67 -6.16
N TYR A 173 9.61 9.40 -5.19
CA TYR A 173 10.93 10.03 -5.34
C TYR A 173 12.11 9.07 -5.44
N PRO A 174 12.18 7.95 -4.68
CA PRO A 174 13.26 6.97 -4.87
C PRO A 174 13.27 6.32 -6.26
N PHE A 175 12.12 6.23 -6.92
CA PHE A 175 11.99 5.64 -8.24
C PHE A 175 11.61 6.66 -9.33
N GLU A 176 11.76 7.96 -9.08
CA GLU A 176 11.34 9.02 -10.01
C GLU A 176 12.03 8.93 -11.39
N ALA A 177 13.31 8.53 -11.41
CA ALA A 177 14.10 8.35 -12.64
C ALA A 177 14.11 6.91 -13.17
N ASP A 178 13.31 6.03 -12.60
CA ASP A 178 13.27 4.62 -12.95
C ASP A 178 12.16 4.34 -13.97
N PRO A 179 12.47 4.07 -15.25
CA PRO A 179 11.46 3.88 -16.29
C PRO A 179 10.66 2.57 -16.15
N ASP A 180 11.17 1.63 -15.38
CA ASP A 180 10.54 0.32 -15.19
C ASP A 180 9.60 0.27 -13.97
N LEU A 181 9.54 1.33 -13.15
CA LEU A 181 8.46 1.52 -12.19
C LEU A 181 7.37 2.39 -12.81
N ILE A 182 6.21 1.78 -13.01
CA ILE A 182 4.99 2.47 -13.44
C ILE A 182 4.28 2.97 -12.17
N PHE A 183 4.02 4.26 -12.10
CA PHE A 183 3.44 4.87 -10.90
C PHE A 183 2.17 5.64 -11.26
N ALA A 184 1.07 5.39 -10.54
CA ALA A 184 -0.16 6.16 -10.65
C ALA A 184 -0.71 6.44 -9.26
N ASP A 185 -1.05 7.69 -8.98
CA ASP A 185 -1.44 8.13 -7.65
C ASP A 185 -2.55 9.16 -7.73
N LEU A 186 -3.71 8.87 -7.10
CA LEU A 186 -4.85 9.77 -6.96
C LEU A 186 -4.90 10.21 -5.50
N HIS A 187 -4.51 11.43 -5.21
CA HIS A 187 -4.39 11.97 -3.86
C HIS A 187 -4.98 13.37 -3.75
N GLU A 188 -5.23 13.84 -2.55
CA GLU A 188 -5.60 15.23 -2.30
C GLU A 188 -4.42 16.14 -2.62
N ASP A 189 -4.65 17.25 -3.31
CA ASP A 189 -3.63 18.18 -3.76
C ASP A 189 -2.70 18.59 -2.60
N GLY A 190 -1.40 18.45 -2.81
CA GLY A 190 -0.36 18.77 -1.85
C GLY A 190 -0.32 20.23 -1.38
N GLN A 191 -1.08 21.14 -2.02
CA GLN A 191 -1.29 22.48 -1.49
C GLN A 191 -2.13 22.47 -0.20
N PHE A 192 -2.90 21.41 0.05
CA PHE A 192 -3.85 21.31 1.16
C PHE A 192 -3.55 20.17 2.11
N LEU A 193 -2.80 19.16 1.66
CA LEU A 193 -2.52 17.96 2.44
C LEU A 193 -1.01 17.62 2.44
N TYR A 194 -0.57 17.01 3.55
CA TYR A 194 0.74 16.35 3.63
C TYR A 194 0.92 15.33 2.48
N PRO A 195 2.08 15.10 1.93
CA PRO A 195 3.39 15.70 2.24
C PRO A 195 3.68 17.01 1.48
N GLY A 196 2.74 17.59 0.78
CA GLY A 196 2.92 18.81 0.02
C GLY A 196 3.54 18.61 -1.36
N THR A 197 3.43 17.42 -1.94
CA THR A 197 4.07 16.97 -3.19
C THR A 197 3.07 16.24 -4.08
N GLY A 198 3.50 15.69 -5.21
CA GLY A 198 2.62 14.94 -6.13
C GLY A 198 1.91 15.84 -7.13
N HIS A 199 2.57 16.89 -7.60
CA HIS A 199 1.98 17.78 -8.59
C HIS A 199 1.78 17.07 -9.94
N ALA A 200 0.75 17.45 -10.69
CA ALA A 200 0.42 16.83 -11.98
C ALA A 200 1.55 16.87 -13.03
N HIS A 201 2.50 17.80 -12.89
CA HIS A 201 3.66 17.90 -13.78
C HIS A 201 4.81 16.95 -13.39
N GLU A 202 4.75 16.30 -12.23
CA GLU A 202 5.74 15.32 -11.77
C GLU A 202 5.46 13.97 -12.44
N THR A 203 5.94 13.81 -13.68
CA THR A 203 5.64 12.65 -14.55
C THR A 203 6.82 11.67 -14.68
N GLY A 204 7.83 11.81 -13.81
CA GLY A 204 9.09 11.08 -13.88
C GLY A 204 10.21 11.93 -14.48
N LYS A 205 11.47 11.48 -14.31
CA LYS A 205 12.68 12.16 -14.79
C LYS A 205 13.39 11.32 -15.84
N ASP A 206 14.13 11.99 -16.70
CA ASP A 206 15.01 11.38 -17.70
C ASP A 206 14.28 10.29 -18.53
N ALA A 207 14.80 9.07 -18.53
CA ALA A 207 14.18 7.94 -19.24
C ALA A 207 12.81 7.51 -18.67
N ALA A 208 12.46 7.94 -17.45
CA ALA A 208 11.20 7.64 -16.81
C ALA A 208 10.09 8.69 -17.08
N ALA A 209 10.38 9.73 -17.85
CA ALA A 209 9.37 10.74 -18.20
C ALA A 209 8.14 10.10 -18.85
N GLY A 210 6.96 10.36 -18.30
CA GLY A 210 5.69 9.78 -18.75
C GLY A 210 5.33 8.41 -18.17
N THR A 211 6.21 7.80 -17.36
CA THR A 211 5.88 6.52 -16.66
C THR A 211 5.23 6.73 -15.29
N LYS A 212 5.06 7.98 -14.88
CA LYS A 212 4.43 8.38 -13.62
C LYS A 212 3.23 9.28 -13.92
N VAL A 213 2.12 9.04 -13.24
CA VAL A 213 0.91 9.84 -13.32
C VAL A 213 0.49 10.24 -11.91
N ASN A 214 0.69 11.51 -11.58
CA ASN A 214 0.18 12.13 -10.36
C ASN A 214 -1.13 12.84 -10.68
N ILE A 215 -2.19 12.54 -9.95
CA ILE A 215 -3.53 13.10 -10.11
C ILE A 215 -3.93 13.80 -8.80
N PRO A 216 -3.45 15.04 -8.57
CA PRO A 216 -3.87 15.82 -7.41
C PRO A 216 -5.33 16.22 -7.55
N LEU A 217 -6.14 15.89 -6.55
CA LEU A 217 -7.58 16.18 -6.51
C LEU A 217 -7.86 17.30 -5.51
N PRO A 218 -8.88 18.14 -5.76
CA PRO A 218 -9.22 19.21 -4.83
C PRO A 218 -9.72 18.64 -3.49
N PRO A 219 -9.61 19.40 -2.40
CA PRO A 219 -10.32 19.08 -1.15
C PRO A 219 -11.80 18.78 -1.43
N PHE A 220 -12.35 17.80 -0.73
CA PHE A 220 -13.73 17.30 -0.89
C PHE A 220 -13.99 16.55 -2.21
N ALA A 221 -12.95 16.13 -2.92
CA ALA A 221 -13.09 15.24 -4.07
C ALA A 221 -13.85 13.97 -3.66
N ASN A 222 -14.79 13.57 -4.51
CA ASN A 222 -15.70 12.45 -4.28
C ASN A 222 -15.64 11.43 -5.43
N ASP A 223 -16.53 10.45 -5.43
CA ASP A 223 -16.61 9.39 -6.44
C ASP A 223 -16.64 9.92 -7.89
N THR A 224 -17.31 11.04 -8.13
CA THR A 224 -17.35 11.62 -9.49
C THR A 224 -15.95 12.00 -9.98
N HIS A 225 -15.14 12.61 -9.10
CA HIS A 225 -13.76 12.96 -9.43
C HIS A 225 -12.92 11.71 -9.68
N PHE A 226 -13.07 10.70 -8.81
CA PHE A 226 -12.36 9.43 -8.96
C PHE A 226 -12.67 8.77 -10.31
N PHE A 227 -13.96 8.56 -10.64
CA PHE A 227 -14.37 7.88 -11.87
C PHE A 227 -14.07 8.68 -13.14
N GLN A 228 -13.94 10.00 -13.03
CA GLN A 228 -13.48 10.85 -14.14
C GLN A 228 -12.00 10.63 -14.44
N GLU A 229 -11.17 10.43 -13.41
CA GLU A 229 -9.72 10.35 -13.52
C GLU A 229 -9.20 8.90 -13.68
N TRP A 230 -9.90 7.92 -13.12
CA TRP A 230 -9.48 6.51 -13.12
C TRP A 230 -9.14 5.93 -14.51
N PRO A 231 -9.83 6.28 -15.61
CA PRO A 231 -9.47 5.83 -16.94
C PRO A 231 -8.03 6.15 -17.37
N LYS A 232 -7.39 7.18 -16.79
CA LYS A 232 -5.99 7.49 -17.04
C LYS A 232 -5.05 6.42 -16.46
N VAL A 233 -5.40 5.91 -15.27
CA VAL A 233 -4.67 4.79 -14.64
C VAL A 233 -4.78 3.53 -15.49
N GLU A 234 -5.99 3.19 -15.93
CA GLU A 234 -6.21 2.02 -16.77
C GLU A 234 -5.47 2.12 -18.12
N ALA A 235 -5.46 3.30 -18.73
CA ALA A 235 -4.74 3.55 -19.97
C ALA A 235 -3.23 3.34 -19.78
N LEU A 236 -2.67 3.89 -18.67
CA LEU A 236 -1.26 3.73 -18.32
C LEU A 236 -0.90 2.25 -18.14
N MET A 237 -1.75 1.47 -17.44
CA MET A 237 -1.51 0.03 -17.24
C MET A 237 -1.53 -0.76 -18.56
N ARG A 238 -2.47 -0.44 -19.47
CA ARG A 238 -2.55 -1.11 -20.78
C ARG A 238 -1.37 -0.76 -21.69
N GLU A 239 -0.93 0.50 -21.65
CA GLU A 239 0.21 0.97 -22.45
C GLU A 239 1.54 0.37 -21.96
N THR A 240 1.79 0.45 -20.66
CA THR A 240 3.08 0.06 -20.07
C THR A 240 3.20 -1.44 -19.82
N ARG A 241 2.08 -2.17 -19.73
CA ARG A 241 2.00 -3.63 -19.55
C ARG A 241 2.86 -4.12 -18.37
N PRO A 242 2.58 -3.72 -17.12
CA PRO A 242 3.31 -4.20 -15.96
C PRO A 242 3.19 -5.72 -15.82
N GLU A 243 4.14 -6.33 -15.11
CA GLU A 243 4.24 -7.77 -14.86
C GLU A 243 3.76 -8.14 -13.44
N PHE A 244 3.56 -7.12 -12.60
CA PHE A 244 3.02 -7.22 -11.25
C PHE A 244 2.39 -5.86 -10.87
N ILE A 245 1.28 -5.88 -10.12
CA ILE A 245 0.59 -4.67 -9.66
C ILE A 245 0.56 -4.65 -8.14
N ILE A 246 1.01 -3.55 -7.55
CA ILE A 246 0.89 -3.22 -6.12
C ILE A 246 -0.16 -2.11 -6.01
N LEU A 247 -1.24 -2.34 -5.27
CA LEU A 247 -2.26 -1.34 -4.96
C LEU A 247 -2.12 -0.89 -3.51
N GLN A 248 -1.84 0.39 -3.27
CA GLN A 248 -2.02 1.00 -1.96
C GLN A 248 -3.45 1.53 -1.88
N CYS A 249 -4.22 1.07 -0.90
CA CYS A 249 -5.65 1.34 -0.78
C CYS A 249 -6.00 1.99 0.56
N GLY A 250 -5.31 3.08 0.91
CA GLY A 250 -5.56 3.87 2.11
C GLY A 250 -7.04 4.22 2.26
N ALA A 251 -7.59 4.00 3.46
CA ALA A 251 -8.99 4.25 3.76
C ALA A 251 -9.27 5.71 4.17
N ASP A 252 -8.25 6.54 4.22
CA ASP A 252 -8.34 7.96 4.56
C ASP A 252 -8.89 8.84 3.44
N SER A 253 -8.94 8.34 2.21
CA SER A 253 -9.67 8.97 1.11
C SER A 253 -11.22 8.81 1.22
N ILE A 254 -11.72 7.98 2.15
CA ILE A 254 -13.15 7.75 2.38
C ILE A 254 -13.74 8.87 3.25
N ASP A 255 -14.93 9.35 2.90
CA ASP A 255 -15.64 10.44 3.60
C ASP A 255 -15.74 10.20 5.11
N GLY A 256 -15.42 11.25 5.87
CA GLY A 256 -15.45 11.20 7.35
C GLY A 256 -14.15 10.74 8.00
N ASP A 257 -13.05 10.65 7.25
CA ASP A 257 -11.73 10.52 7.86
C ASP A 257 -11.34 11.80 8.63
N PRO A 258 -10.75 11.69 9.83
CA PRO A 258 -10.49 12.87 10.67
C PRO A 258 -9.30 13.73 10.24
N ILE A 259 -8.41 13.26 9.35
CA ILE A 259 -7.19 14.01 9.01
C ILE A 259 -7.06 14.37 7.54
N THR A 260 -8.03 13.99 6.70
CA THR A 260 -8.08 14.35 5.28
C THR A 260 -9.40 15.03 4.93
N HIS A 261 -9.51 15.57 3.72
CA HIS A 261 -10.74 16.23 3.27
C HIS A 261 -11.47 15.45 2.17
N MET A 262 -10.93 14.35 1.68
CA MET A 262 -11.54 13.57 0.60
C MET A 262 -12.88 12.95 1.02
N ARG A 263 -13.75 12.70 0.05
CA ARG A 263 -15.13 12.22 0.28
C ARG A 263 -15.51 11.07 -0.63
N TYR A 264 -14.63 10.09 -0.78
CA TYR A 264 -14.99 8.87 -1.48
C TYR A 264 -16.01 8.06 -0.68
N SER A 265 -16.93 7.39 -1.39
CA SER A 265 -17.64 6.26 -0.82
C SER A 265 -16.73 5.00 -0.84
N LEU A 266 -17.31 3.84 -0.60
CA LEU A 266 -16.60 2.57 -0.75
C LEU A 266 -16.39 2.15 -2.23
N ALA A 267 -17.14 2.77 -3.15
CA ALA A 267 -17.14 2.39 -4.56
C ALA A 267 -15.78 2.59 -5.26
N PRO A 268 -15.03 3.69 -5.04
CA PRO A 268 -13.68 3.85 -5.56
C PRO A 268 -12.73 2.71 -5.17
N HIS A 269 -12.71 2.28 -3.91
CA HIS A 269 -11.85 1.19 -3.43
C HIS A 269 -12.20 -0.15 -4.08
N ALA A 270 -13.49 -0.48 -4.13
CA ALA A 270 -13.97 -1.69 -4.80
C ALA A 270 -13.64 -1.66 -6.30
N HIS A 271 -13.88 -0.53 -6.97
CA HIS A 271 -13.63 -0.37 -8.40
C HIS A 271 -12.16 -0.44 -8.74
N ALA A 272 -11.30 0.31 -8.05
CA ALA A 272 -9.85 0.28 -8.26
C ALA A 272 -9.32 -1.15 -8.17
N THR A 273 -9.73 -1.86 -7.14
CA THR A 273 -9.32 -3.26 -6.92
C THR A 273 -9.80 -4.17 -8.05
N ALA A 274 -11.09 -4.13 -8.39
CA ALA A 274 -11.65 -4.97 -9.45
C ALA A 274 -11.02 -4.66 -10.81
N SER A 275 -10.88 -3.37 -11.15
CA SER A 275 -10.26 -2.91 -12.40
C SER A 275 -8.82 -3.40 -12.53
N LEU A 276 -7.98 -3.23 -11.49
CA LEU A 276 -6.59 -3.68 -11.51
C LEU A 276 -6.47 -5.21 -11.56
N CYS A 277 -7.36 -5.94 -10.87
CA CYS A 277 -7.41 -7.40 -10.98
C CYS A 277 -7.77 -7.85 -12.41
N GLN A 278 -8.75 -7.20 -13.05
CA GLN A 278 -9.13 -7.48 -14.44
C GLN A 278 -7.98 -7.16 -15.40
N LEU A 279 -7.34 -6.00 -15.25
CA LEU A 279 -6.18 -5.60 -16.05
C LEU A 279 -5.02 -6.60 -15.91
N ALA A 280 -4.73 -7.07 -14.70
CA ALA A 280 -3.72 -8.09 -14.48
C ALA A 280 -4.04 -9.40 -15.21
N GLU A 281 -5.33 -9.79 -15.29
CA GLU A 281 -5.78 -10.95 -16.08
C GLU A 281 -5.68 -10.66 -17.60
N GLU A 282 -6.10 -9.47 -18.07
CA GLU A 282 -5.93 -9.05 -19.48
C GLU A 282 -4.46 -9.08 -19.92
N LEU A 283 -3.54 -8.72 -19.01
CA LEU A 283 -2.10 -8.76 -19.24
C LEU A 283 -1.51 -10.18 -19.15
N GLY A 284 -2.29 -11.18 -18.76
CA GLY A 284 -1.95 -12.60 -18.75
C GLY A 284 -1.22 -13.09 -17.50
N HIS A 285 -1.12 -12.28 -16.43
CA HIS A 285 -0.40 -12.69 -15.21
C HIS A 285 -1.30 -12.78 -13.95
N GLY A 286 -2.36 -11.98 -13.84
CA GLY A 286 -3.29 -11.99 -12.71
C GLY A 286 -2.70 -11.60 -11.35
N ARG A 287 -1.49 -11.04 -11.30
CA ARG A 287 -0.72 -10.80 -10.06
C ARG A 287 -1.03 -9.43 -9.49
N VAL A 288 -1.74 -9.40 -8.35
CA VAL A 288 -2.08 -8.17 -7.64
C VAL A 288 -1.87 -8.37 -6.14
N VAL A 289 -1.16 -7.46 -5.50
CA VAL A 289 -1.13 -7.35 -4.04
C VAL A 289 -1.69 -5.98 -3.63
N ALA A 290 -2.62 -5.96 -2.68
CA ALA A 290 -3.10 -4.73 -2.06
C ALA A 290 -2.54 -4.60 -0.64
N VAL A 291 -2.22 -3.37 -0.28
CA VAL A 291 -1.71 -2.95 1.03
C VAL A 291 -2.57 -1.82 1.58
N GLY A 292 -2.92 -1.87 2.86
CA GLY A 292 -3.99 -1.05 3.43
C GLY A 292 -3.70 0.44 3.49
N GLY A 293 -2.47 0.86 3.78
CA GLY A 293 -2.12 2.29 3.83
C GLY A 293 -2.72 3.07 5.00
N GLY A 294 -3.04 4.33 4.77
CA GLY A 294 -3.66 5.23 5.73
C GLY A 294 -5.11 4.87 6.06
N GLY A 295 -5.73 5.73 6.85
CA GLY A 295 -7.10 5.58 7.35
C GLY A 295 -7.16 5.65 8.88
N TYR A 296 -8.01 6.54 9.39
CA TYR A 296 -8.04 6.93 10.81
C TYR A 296 -9.45 6.90 11.38
N ASN A 297 -10.44 6.65 10.53
CA ASN A 297 -11.81 6.32 10.92
C ASN A 297 -11.97 4.78 10.90
N LEU A 298 -12.14 4.17 12.07
CA LEU A 298 -12.19 2.71 12.21
C LEU A 298 -13.33 2.07 11.38
N ARG A 299 -14.46 2.76 11.22
CA ARG A 299 -15.55 2.29 10.37
C ARG A 299 -15.13 2.26 8.89
N ASN A 300 -14.47 3.31 8.43
CA ASN A 300 -13.97 3.41 7.05
C ASN A 300 -12.93 2.33 6.76
N ILE A 301 -12.01 2.09 7.70
CA ILE A 301 -11.03 1.01 7.64
C ILE A 301 -11.72 -0.34 7.48
N GLY A 302 -12.67 -0.65 8.37
CA GLY A 302 -13.40 -1.91 8.32
C GLY A 302 -14.11 -2.11 7.00
N GLN A 303 -14.89 -1.13 6.57
CA GLN A 303 -15.71 -1.21 5.36
C GLN A 303 -14.87 -1.10 4.07
N GLY A 304 -13.92 -0.17 4.01
CA GLY A 304 -13.09 0.08 2.83
C GLY A 304 -12.21 -1.13 2.47
N TRP A 305 -11.45 -1.65 3.43
CA TRP A 305 -10.61 -2.82 3.15
C TRP A 305 -11.42 -4.11 2.99
N SER A 306 -12.62 -4.21 3.59
CA SER A 306 -13.53 -5.30 3.27
C SER A 306 -14.05 -5.22 1.84
N ALA A 307 -14.33 -4.02 1.32
CA ALA A 307 -14.71 -3.82 -0.08
C ALA A 307 -13.55 -4.20 -1.05
N VAL A 308 -12.30 -3.90 -0.68
CA VAL A 308 -11.10 -4.35 -1.41
C VAL A 308 -11.02 -5.88 -1.43
N LEU A 309 -11.12 -6.52 -0.27
CA LEU A 309 -11.08 -7.98 -0.17
C LEU A 309 -12.20 -8.64 -0.97
N GLN A 310 -13.41 -8.12 -0.86
CA GLN A 310 -14.56 -8.61 -1.62
C GLN A 310 -14.33 -8.50 -3.13
N ALA A 311 -13.86 -7.36 -3.61
CA ALA A 311 -13.54 -7.14 -5.03
C ALA A 311 -12.48 -8.12 -5.54
N MET A 312 -11.43 -8.40 -4.74
CA MET A 312 -10.44 -9.43 -5.08
C MET A 312 -11.03 -10.83 -5.20
N LEU A 313 -11.94 -11.19 -4.30
CA LEU A 313 -12.59 -12.50 -4.27
C LEU A 313 -13.61 -12.71 -5.39
N GLU A 314 -14.25 -11.63 -5.84
CA GLU A 314 -15.33 -11.66 -6.83
C GLU A 314 -14.88 -11.43 -8.27
N THR A 315 -13.74 -10.79 -8.47
CA THR A 315 -13.21 -10.59 -9.82
C THR A 315 -12.79 -11.94 -10.42
N PRO A 316 -13.34 -12.33 -11.59
CA PRO A 316 -13.01 -13.60 -12.22
C PRO A 316 -11.51 -13.79 -12.45
N VAL A 317 -11.07 -15.02 -12.37
CA VAL A 317 -9.71 -15.44 -12.74
C VAL A 317 -9.80 -16.07 -14.12
N SER A 318 -8.99 -15.59 -15.06
CA SER A 318 -8.90 -16.20 -16.39
C SER A 318 -8.40 -17.63 -16.27
N SER A 319 -9.05 -18.55 -16.97
CA SER A 319 -8.53 -19.93 -17.08
C SER A 319 -7.15 -19.90 -17.74
N PRO A 320 -6.20 -20.71 -17.28
CA PRO A 320 -4.85 -20.78 -17.85
C PRO A 320 -4.84 -21.25 -19.29
#